data_f5f536694d2993c3adeb5f24a069ff24
#
_entry.id   f5f536694d2993c3adeb5f24a069ff24
#
_cell.length_a   1.000
_cell.length_b   1.000
_cell.length_c   1.000
_cell.angle_alpha   90.00
_cell.angle_beta   90.00
_cell.angle_gamma   90.00
#
_symmetry.space_group_name_H-M   'P 1'
#
loop_
_entity.id
_entity.type
_entity.pdbx_description
1 polymer ?
#
loop_
_entity_poly.entity_id
_entity_poly.type
_entity_poly.pdbx_seq_one_letter_code
_entity_poly.pdbx_strand_id
1 'polypeptide(L)'
;MLGPTADEGEDKTDTATTPENLERVFRLASQMVPRISKRDIITAFAGVRPTLPGDDFFIELSKKAPSFVQVAGIQSPGLTASPAIAELVRDLLAAGGLSLVEKAEWAPGIPKVRRTRDHSAWELDPLVASDPAFAHLVCRCEGVSEAEVVEAIRKGHTTLDGIKYYTRAGMGRCQGGFCTYRILQLVARETGVSLESITKHGPGSELLRGKITRAGGPTGGAR
;
A
#
# COMPACT_ATOMS: atom_id res chain seq x y z
N MET A 1 -10.09 9.08 -9.84
CA MET A 1 -10.01 9.52 -8.44
C MET A 1 -10.40 10.98 -8.38
N LEU A 2 -11.20 11.37 -7.39
CA LEU A 2 -11.65 12.76 -7.17
C LEU A 2 -11.05 13.26 -5.85
N GLY A 3 -10.73 14.55 -5.78
CA GLY A 3 -10.12 15.19 -4.62
C GLY A 3 -8.73 15.77 -4.94
N PRO A 4 -7.96 16.08 -3.90
CA PRO A 4 -8.27 15.97 -2.46
C PRO A 4 -9.01 17.18 -1.87
N THR A 5 -9.38 17.08 -0.59
CA THR A 5 -9.46 18.22 0.32
C THR A 5 -8.09 18.45 0.95
N ALA A 6 -7.88 19.62 1.57
CA ALA A 6 -6.69 19.93 2.35
C ALA A 6 -7.16 20.77 3.54
N ASP A 7 -7.55 20.08 4.59
CA ASP A 7 -8.06 20.71 5.82
C ASP A 7 -7.06 20.45 6.94
N GLU A 8 -6.77 21.47 7.75
CA GLU A 8 -5.93 21.34 8.92
C GLU A 8 -6.64 20.50 9.99
N GLY A 9 -5.91 19.60 10.64
CA GLY A 9 -6.41 18.73 11.70
C GLY A 9 -5.49 18.75 12.91
N GLU A 10 -6.07 18.73 14.10
CA GLU A 10 -5.30 18.66 15.35
C GLU A 10 -4.79 17.25 15.64
N ASP A 11 -5.58 16.22 15.31
CA ASP A 11 -5.20 14.83 15.50
C ASP A 11 -4.36 14.34 14.31
N LYS A 12 -3.08 14.10 14.58
CA LYS A 12 -2.10 13.61 13.59
C LYS A 12 -2.33 12.16 13.15
N THR A 13 -3.28 11.47 13.73
CA THR A 13 -3.63 10.08 13.43
C THR A 13 -4.99 9.92 12.77
N ASP A 14 -5.79 11.00 12.68
CA ASP A 14 -7.11 10.96 12.10
C ASP A 14 -7.04 10.78 10.58
N THR A 15 -7.53 9.64 10.12
CA THR A 15 -7.70 9.29 8.71
C THR A 15 -9.17 9.04 8.36
N ALA A 16 -10.10 9.54 9.17
CA ALA A 16 -11.51 9.39 8.92
C ALA A 16 -11.96 10.19 7.69
N THR A 17 -12.90 9.65 6.96
CA THR A 17 -13.63 10.37 5.91
C THR A 17 -14.93 10.89 6.48
N THR A 18 -15.30 12.13 6.12
CA THR A 18 -16.56 12.72 6.56
C THR A 18 -17.54 12.88 5.41
N PRO A 19 -18.86 12.78 5.66
CA PRO A 19 -19.88 13.03 4.63
C PRO A 19 -19.75 14.42 4.00
N GLU A 20 -19.42 15.44 4.80
CA GLU A 20 -19.26 16.82 4.39
C GLU A 20 -18.12 16.98 3.38
N ASN A 21 -16.98 16.40 3.66
CA ASN A 21 -15.83 16.44 2.76
C ASN A 21 -16.05 15.61 1.50
N LEU A 22 -16.72 14.47 1.60
CA LEU A 22 -17.09 13.70 0.43
C LEU A 22 -18.04 14.50 -0.50
N GLU A 23 -19.04 15.15 0.07
CA GLU A 23 -19.97 16.00 -0.69
C GLU A 23 -19.26 17.20 -1.32
N ARG A 24 -18.36 17.86 -0.60
CA ARG A 24 -17.53 18.97 -1.10
C ARG A 24 -16.68 18.55 -2.30
N VAL A 25 -15.96 17.42 -2.20
CA VAL A 25 -15.15 16.88 -3.29
C VAL A 25 -16.02 16.57 -4.50
N PHE A 26 -17.15 15.90 -4.29
CA PHE A 26 -18.06 15.54 -5.39
C PHE A 26 -18.62 16.77 -6.09
N ARG A 27 -19.09 17.76 -5.32
CA ARG A 27 -19.65 19.01 -5.86
C ARG A 27 -18.62 19.78 -6.70
N LEU A 28 -17.38 19.92 -6.20
CA LEU A 28 -16.33 20.62 -6.95
C LEU A 28 -15.93 19.85 -8.22
N ALA A 29 -15.82 18.54 -8.14
CA ALA A 29 -15.47 17.72 -9.30
C ALA A 29 -16.58 17.71 -10.37
N SER A 30 -17.85 17.77 -9.97
CA SER A 30 -18.98 17.83 -10.89
C SER A 30 -19.03 19.11 -11.72
N GLN A 31 -18.43 20.20 -11.23
CA GLN A 31 -18.31 21.44 -12.02
C GLN A 31 -17.36 21.27 -13.20
N MET A 32 -16.33 20.43 -13.03
CA MET A 32 -15.34 20.15 -14.09
C MET A 32 -15.78 19.00 -15.00
N VAL A 33 -16.43 17.98 -14.42
CA VAL A 33 -16.86 16.78 -15.12
C VAL A 33 -18.32 16.48 -14.77
N PRO A 34 -19.30 17.08 -15.48
CA PRO A 34 -20.72 16.99 -15.14
C PRO A 34 -21.32 15.57 -15.21
N ARG A 35 -20.64 14.63 -15.87
CA ARG A 35 -21.14 13.25 -16.07
C ARG A 35 -20.84 12.30 -14.91
N ILE A 36 -20.07 12.73 -13.89
CA ILE A 36 -19.77 11.86 -12.75
C ILE A 36 -21.05 11.60 -11.93
N SER A 37 -21.13 10.40 -11.38
CA SER A 37 -22.26 10.00 -10.54
C SER A 37 -21.76 9.50 -9.18
N LYS A 38 -22.47 9.82 -8.11
CA LYS A 38 -22.21 9.24 -6.78
C LYS A 38 -22.30 7.72 -6.75
N ARG A 39 -23.05 7.13 -7.69
CA ARG A 39 -23.17 5.67 -7.86
C ARG A 39 -21.88 5.01 -8.34
N ASP A 40 -20.95 5.78 -8.90
CA ASP A 40 -19.66 5.31 -9.38
C ASP A 40 -18.59 5.32 -8.27
N ILE A 41 -18.90 5.86 -7.09
CA ILE A 41 -17.99 5.87 -5.95
C ILE A 41 -17.89 4.43 -5.42
N ILE A 42 -16.68 3.88 -5.44
CA ILE A 42 -16.38 2.53 -4.93
C ILE A 42 -15.73 2.55 -3.55
N THR A 43 -15.09 3.66 -3.20
CA THR A 43 -14.46 3.86 -1.89
C THR A 43 -14.15 5.34 -1.67
N ALA A 44 -13.99 5.72 -0.41
CA ALA A 44 -13.43 6.99 0.02
C ALA A 44 -12.31 6.73 1.02
N PHE A 45 -11.31 7.59 1.04
CA PHE A 45 -10.19 7.49 1.99
C PHE A 45 -9.63 8.88 2.30
N ALA A 46 -9.03 9.01 3.44
CA ALA A 46 -8.27 10.17 3.88
C ALA A 46 -6.87 9.74 4.33
N GLY A 47 -5.99 10.68 4.46
CA GLY A 47 -4.64 10.47 4.96
C GLY A 47 -4.10 11.75 5.58
N VAL A 48 -3.15 11.62 6.46
CA VAL A 48 -2.49 12.76 7.10
C VAL A 48 -1.34 13.24 6.23
N ARG A 49 -1.30 14.54 5.98
CA ARG A 49 -0.22 15.20 5.26
C ARG A 49 0.66 15.95 6.26
N PRO A 50 1.97 15.63 6.36
CA PRO A 50 2.86 16.37 7.25
C PRO A 50 3.12 17.76 6.70
N THR A 51 2.75 18.79 7.47
CA THR A 51 3.04 20.20 7.15
C THR A 51 3.83 20.83 8.27
N LEU A 52 4.55 21.90 7.96
CA LEU A 52 5.22 22.76 8.91
C LEU A 52 4.69 24.19 8.76
N PRO A 53 4.80 25.03 9.79
CA PRO A 53 4.51 26.45 9.66
C PRO A 53 5.31 27.06 8.50
N GLY A 54 4.61 27.75 7.56
CA GLY A 54 5.22 28.31 6.35
C GLY A 54 5.09 27.44 5.11
N ASP A 55 4.49 26.25 5.20
CA ASP A 55 4.14 25.34 4.08
C ASP A 55 5.32 24.92 3.17
N ASP A 56 6.56 25.02 3.65
CA ASP A 56 7.74 24.61 2.88
C ASP A 56 8.42 23.39 3.50
N PHE A 57 9.27 22.74 2.72
CA PHE A 57 10.09 21.61 3.17
C PHE A 57 11.20 22.09 4.08
N PHE A 58 11.39 21.41 5.20
CA PHE A 58 12.49 21.63 6.10
C PHE A 58 13.57 20.57 5.88
N ILE A 59 14.67 20.95 5.23
CA ILE A 59 15.76 20.02 4.90
C ILE A 59 17.07 20.67 5.35
N GLU A 60 17.55 20.30 6.54
CA GLU A 60 18.74 20.90 7.13
C GLU A 60 19.56 19.90 7.93
N LEU A 61 20.85 20.15 8.04
CA LEU A 61 21.72 19.47 9.00
C LEU A 61 21.35 19.90 10.43
N SER A 62 21.23 18.96 11.34
CA SER A 62 20.88 19.28 12.72
C SER A 62 22.01 20.06 13.41
N LYS A 63 21.64 21.18 14.03
CA LYS A 63 22.58 21.99 14.84
C LYS A 63 23.04 21.27 16.11
N LYS A 64 22.27 20.28 16.59
CA LYS A 64 22.57 19.52 17.82
C LYS A 64 23.28 18.19 17.54
N ALA A 65 23.14 17.66 16.34
CA ALA A 65 23.69 16.37 15.93
C ALA A 65 24.27 16.50 14.50
N PRO A 66 25.55 16.79 14.33
CA PRO A 66 26.15 17.11 13.03
C PRO A 66 26.03 16.02 11.96
N SER A 67 25.84 14.76 12.36
CA SER A 67 25.63 13.64 11.43
C SER A 67 24.16 13.33 11.14
N PHE A 68 23.24 14.20 11.55
CA PHE A 68 21.80 13.99 11.40
C PHE A 68 21.19 15.05 10.51
N VAL A 69 20.67 14.65 9.36
CA VAL A 69 19.88 15.53 8.46
C VAL A 69 18.41 15.38 8.79
N GLN A 70 17.75 16.49 9.05
CA GLN A 70 16.30 16.55 9.24
C GLN A 70 15.64 16.75 7.88
N VAL A 71 14.67 15.89 7.55
CA VAL A 71 13.85 15.98 6.34
C VAL A 71 12.40 15.94 6.81
N ALA A 72 11.78 17.10 6.97
CA ALA A 72 10.47 17.24 7.59
C ALA A 72 9.54 18.12 6.75
N GLY A 73 8.24 18.00 6.98
CA GLY A 73 7.24 18.76 6.23
C GLY A 73 7.15 18.40 4.75
N ILE A 74 7.58 17.19 4.38
CA ILE A 74 7.57 16.76 2.98
C ILE A 74 6.15 16.37 2.57
N GLN A 75 5.38 17.37 2.20
CA GLN A 75 4.05 17.23 1.65
C GLN A 75 4.09 17.20 0.10
N SER A 76 2.97 17.42 -0.57
CA SER A 76 2.95 17.57 -2.03
C SER A 76 3.71 18.86 -2.45
N PRO A 77 4.63 18.79 -3.43
CA PRO A 77 4.92 17.69 -4.38
C PRO A 77 6.13 16.80 -3.99
N GLY A 78 6.28 16.42 -2.73
CA GLY A 78 7.45 15.74 -2.20
C GLY A 78 7.88 14.48 -2.97
N LEU A 79 6.92 13.66 -3.44
CA LEU A 79 7.27 12.49 -4.23
C LEU A 79 7.98 12.85 -5.54
N THR A 80 7.51 13.89 -6.23
CA THR A 80 8.13 14.39 -7.45
C THR A 80 9.48 15.06 -7.17
N ALA A 81 9.61 15.73 -6.03
CA ALA A 81 10.85 16.39 -5.60
C ALA A 81 11.88 15.41 -4.99
N SER A 82 11.50 14.16 -4.69
CA SER A 82 12.35 13.23 -3.95
C SER A 82 13.73 12.98 -4.56
N PRO A 83 13.95 12.96 -5.89
CA PRO A 83 15.31 12.83 -6.43
C PRO A 83 16.20 14.03 -6.07
N ALA A 84 15.67 15.25 -6.22
CA ALA A 84 16.40 16.47 -5.86
C ALA A 84 16.66 16.56 -4.34
N ILE A 85 15.68 16.14 -3.53
CA ILE A 85 15.84 16.05 -2.06
C ILE A 85 16.96 15.06 -1.71
N ALA A 86 17.02 13.92 -2.40
CA ALA A 86 18.08 12.92 -2.16
C ALA A 86 19.49 13.48 -2.46
N GLU A 87 19.64 14.24 -3.53
CA GLU A 87 20.90 14.91 -3.85
C GLU A 87 21.28 15.94 -2.79
N LEU A 88 20.36 16.79 -2.38
CA LEU A 88 20.56 17.76 -1.31
C LEU A 88 20.96 17.09 0.01
N VAL A 89 20.27 16.02 0.40
CA VAL A 89 20.57 15.26 1.62
C VAL A 89 21.96 14.63 1.55
N ARG A 90 22.35 14.09 0.40
CA ARG A 90 23.70 13.56 0.17
C ARG A 90 24.74 14.65 0.42
N ASP A 91 24.55 15.83 -0.13
CA ASP A 91 25.50 16.94 -0.04
C ASP A 91 25.57 17.49 1.40
N LEU A 92 24.43 17.57 2.10
CA LEU A 92 24.40 17.93 3.51
C LEU A 92 25.12 16.91 4.39
N LEU A 93 24.98 15.61 4.13
CA LEU A 93 25.69 14.56 4.87
C LEU A 93 27.20 14.64 4.62
N ALA A 94 27.62 14.89 3.39
CA ALA A 94 29.03 15.10 3.08
C ALA A 94 29.60 16.33 3.79
N ALA A 95 28.88 17.44 3.82
CA ALA A 95 29.23 18.64 4.56
C ALA A 95 29.28 18.39 6.08
N GLY A 96 28.43 17.49 6.59
CA GLY A 96 28.42 17.04 7.99
C GLY A 96 29.54 16.06 8.35
N GLY A 97 30.44 15.76 7.42
CA GLY A 97 31.63 14.91 7.65
C GLY A 97 31.43 13.43 7.31
N LEU A 98 30.33 13.04 6.68
CA LEU A 98 30.17 11.67 6.19
C LEU A 98 31.08 11.46 4.98
N SER A 99 32.00 10.52 5.08
CA SER A 99 32.81 10.09 3.93
C SER A 99 31.97 9.24 3.01
N LEU A 100 31.65 9.78 1.85
CA LEU A 100 30.90 9.08 0.81
C LEU A 100 31.88 8.34 -0.13
N VAL A 101 31.64 7.07 -0.33
CA VAL A 101 32.38 6.23 -1.26
C VAL A 101 31.44 5.81 -2.38
N GLU A 102 31.85 6.01 -3.62
CA GLU A 102 31.09 5.55 -4.77
C GLU A 102 31.00 4.03 -4.81
N LYS A 103 29.83 3.49 -5.12
CA LYS A 103 29.65 2.05 -5.24
C LYS A 103 30.38 1.54 -6.48
N ALA A 104 31.17 0.48 -6.31
CA ALA A 104 31.88 -0.17 -7.43
C ALA A 104 30.89 -0.73 -8.46
N GLU A 105 29.74 -1.22 -8.00
CA GLU A 105 28.65 -1.68 -8.86
C GLU A 105 27.36 -0.95 -8.51
N TRP A 106 26.76 -0.36 -9.48
CA TRP A 106 25.50 0.38 -9.35
C TRP A 106 24.43 -0.20 -10.26
N ALA A 107 23.31 -0.64 -9.70
CA ALA A 107 22.11 -1.03 -10.40
C ALA A 107 21.12 0.14 -10.45
N PRO A 108 21.04 0.92 -11.54
CA PRO A 108 20.25 2.16 -11.58
C PRO A 108 18.75 1.93 -11.66
N GLY A 109 18.30 0.71 -11.89
CA GLY A 109 16.89 0.38 -12.11
C GLY A 109 16.28 -0.42 -10.98
N ILE A 110 15.03 -0.09 -10.63
CA ILE A 110 14.20 -0.98 -9.83
C ILE A 110 13.64 -2.06 -10.77
N PRO A 111 13.77 -3.36 -10.44
CA PRO A 111 13.21 -4.42 -11.25
C PRO A 111 11.72 -4.20 -11.50
N LYS A 112 11.32 -4.28 -12.77
CA LYS A 112 9.92 -4.08 -13.16
C LYS A 112 9.07 -5.20 -12.56
N VAL A 113 8.04 -4.83 -11.80
CA VAL A 113 7.06 -5.79 -11.30
C VAL A 113 6.28 -6.35 -12.48
N ARG A 114 6.26 -7.67 -12.62
CA ARG A 114 5.47 -8.34 -13.65
C ARG A 114 4.01 -8.32 -13.22
N ARG A 115 3.17 -7.66 -13.98
CA ARG A 115 1.73 -7.58 -13.70
C ARG A 115 0.96 -8.31 -14.77
N THR A 116 0.24 -9.35 -14.39
CA THR A 116 -0.59 -10.16 -15.29
C THR A 116 -1.49 -9.30 -16.17
N ARG A 117 -2.09 -8.25 -15.62
CA ARG A 117 -3.00 -7.35 -16.34
C ARG A 117 -2.35 -6.49 -17.44
N ASP A 118 -1.03 -6.31 -17.40
CA ASP A 118 -0.30 -5.49 -18.37
C ASP A 118 0.14 -6.32 -19.60
N HIS A 119 -0.17 -7.61 -19.62
CA HIS A 119 0.19 -8.55 -20.67
C HIS A 119 -1.06 -8.99 -21.45
N SER A 120 -0.88 -9.14 -22.78
CA SER A 120 -1.83 -9.85 -23.63
C SER A 120 -1.78 -11.36 -23.34
N ALA A 121 -2.79 -12.10 -23.83
CA ALA A 121 -2.83 -13.55 -23.66
C ALA A 121 -1.54 -14.24 -24.16
N TRP A 122 -1.02 -13.80 -25.30
CA TRP A 122 0.22 -14.36 -25.89
C TRP A 122 1.48 -14.11 -25.04
N GLU A 123 1.53 -12.96 -24.37
CA GLU A 123 2.64 -12.61 -23.49
C GLU A 123 2.55 -13.34 -22.14
N LEU A 124 1.36 -13.79 -21.77
CA LEU A 124 1.15 -14.58 -20.55
C LEU A 124 1.59 -16.02 -20.71
N ASP A 125 1.50 -16.62 -21.91
CA ASP A 125 1.85 -18.02 -22.12
C ASP A 125 3.26 -18.39 -21.64
N PRO A 126 4.33 -17.65 -21.97
CA PRO A 126 5.66 -17.96 -21.45
C PRO A 126 5.78 -17.71 -19.94
N LEU A 127 5.02 -16.77 -19.36
CA LEU A 127 5.00 -16.56 -17.91
C LEU A 127 4.34 -17.75 -17.21
N VAL A 128 3.19 -18.19 -17.70
CA VAL A 128 2.47 -19.36 -17.18
C VAL A 128 3.30 -20.64 -17.34
N ALA A 129 4.01 -20.79 -18.45
CA ALA A 129 4.93 -21.93 -18.64
C ALA A 129 6.08 -21.93 -17.64
N SER A 130 6.56 -20.75 -17.22
CA SER A 130 7.62 -20.61 -16.22
C SER A 130 7.11 -20.76 -14.78
N ASP A 131 5.89 -20.29 -14.51
CA ASP A 131 5.22 -20.40 -13.23
C ASP A 131 3.69 -20.45 -13.42
N PRO A 132 3.07 -21.63 -13.22
CA PRO A 132 1.63 -21.80 -13.39
C PRO A 132 0.77 -20.90 -12.51
N ALA A 133 1.32 -20.32 -11.43
CA ALA A 133 0.63 -19.38 -10.55
C ALA A 133 0.19 -18.08 -11.26
N PHE A 134 0.80 -17.74 -12.42
CA PHE A 134 0.34 -16.64 -13.26
C PHE A 134 -1.03 -16.89 -13.91
N ALA A 135 -1.42 -18.16 -14.11
CA ALA A 135 -2.73 -18.52 -14.64
C ALA A 135 -3.85 -18.43 -13.58
N HIS A 136 -3.51 -18.35 -12.30
CA HIS A 136 -4.48 -18.32 -11.20
C HIS A 136 -4.80 -16.89 -10.79
N LEU A 137 -5.91 -16.33 -11.26
CA LEU A 137 -6.37 -15.00 -10.85
C LEU A 137 -6.91 -15.02 -9.42
N VAL A 138 -6.25 -14.27 -8.53
CA VAL A 138 -6.67 -14.02 -7.14
C VAL A 138 -7.62 -12.84 -7.07
N CYS A 139 -7.27 -11.71 -7.71
CA CYS A 139 -8.11 -10.53 -7.78
C CYS A 139 -8.60 -10.29 -9.21
N ARG A 140 -9.86 -10.64 -9.49
CA ARG A 140 -10.46 -10.49 -10.82
C ARG A 140 -10.66 -9.04 -11.24
N CYS A 141 -10.99 -8.15 -10.28
CA CYS A 141 -11.25 -6.75 -10.57
C CYS A 141 -10.00 -5.99 -11.05
N GLU A 142 -8.83 -6.36 -10.54
CA GLU A 142 -7.54 -5.74 -10.85
C GLU A 142 -6.64 -6.64 -11.70
N GLY A 143 -7.10 -7.83 -12.07
CA GLY A 143 -6.33 -8.76 -12.89
C GLY A 143 -5.03 -9.24 -12.22
N VAL A 144 -5.05 -9.46 -10.90
CA VAL A 144 -3.86 -9.86 -10.12
C VAL A 144 -3.82 -11.37 -9.97
N SER A 145 -2.72 -11.98 -10.36
CA SER A 145 -2.47 -13.41 -10.26
C SER A 145 -1.96 -13.84 -8.88
N GLU A 146 -1.96 -15.16 -8.65
CA GLU A 146 -1.37 -15.77 -7.47
C GLU A 146 0.15 -15.52 -7.42
N ALA A 147 0.84 -15.60 -8.56
CA ALA A 147 2.27 -15.32 -8.66
C ALA A 147 2.64 -13.93 -8.13
N GLU A 148 1.85 -12.91 -8.49
CA GLU A 148 2.09 -11.53 -8.03
C GLU A 148 1.86 -11.39 -6.51
N VAL A 149 0.85 -12.06 -5.95
CA VAL A 149 0.60 -12.05 -4.50
C VAL A 149 1.72 -12.77 -3.75
N VAL A 150 2.17 -13.91 -4.25
CA VAL A 150 3.28 -14.68 -3.68
C VAL A 150 4.59 -13.88 -3.73
N GLU A 151 4.86 -13.21 -4.85
CA GLU A 151 6.01 -12.33 -4.96
C GLU A 151 5.98 -11.20 -3.91
N ALA A 152 4.82 -10.57 -3.71
CA ALA A 152 4.65 -9.55 -2.69
C ALA A 152 4.94 -10.11 -1.27
N ILE A 153 4.41 -11.30 -0.95
CA ILE A 153 4.65 -11.94 0.34
C ILE A 153 6.14 -12.24 0.55
N ARG A 154 6.81 -12.78 -0.45
CA ARG A 154 8.26 -13.08 -0.40
C ARG A 154 9.13 -11.83 -0.26
N LYS A 155 8.63 -10.68 -0.70
CA LYS A 155 9.26 -9.36 -0.48
C LYS A 155 8.95 -8.74 0.88
N GLY A 156 8.24 -9.45 1.75
CA GLY A 156 7.94 -9.03 3.12
C GLY A 156 6.59 -8.33 3.30
N HIS A 157 5.76 -8.25 2.28
CA HIS A 157 4.40 -7.71 2.39
C HIS A 157 3.46 -8.79 2.94
N THR A 158 3.37 -8.92 4.27
CA THR A 158 2.59 -9.98 4.94
C THR A 158 1.25 -9.51 5.50
N THR A 159 0.92 -8.22 5.35
CA THR A 159 -0.40 -7.67 5.69
C THR A 159 -1.25 -7.51 4.43
N LEU A 160 -2.57 -7.48 4.58
CA LEU A 160 -3.47 -7.29 3.43
C LEU A 160 -3.24 -5.95 2.75
N ASP A 161 -3.03 -4.87 3.51
CA ASP A 161 -2.77 -3.55 2.93
C ASP A 161 -1.40 -3.49 2.27
N GLY A 162 -0.38 -4.15 2.83
CA GLY A 162 0.93 -4.26 2.18
C GLY A 162 0.84 -4.93 0.81
N ILE A 163 0.13 -6.07 0.72
CA ILE A 163 -0.12 -6.78 -0.54
C ILE A 163 -0.95 -5.91 -1.50
N LYS A 164 -1.98 -5.24 -0.98
CA LYS A 164 -2.83 -4.33 -1.76
C LYS A 164 -2.02 -3.19 -2.38
N TYR A 165 -1.12 -2.55 -1.64
CA TYR A 165 -0.29 -1.48 -2.16
C TYR A 165 0.74 -1.96 -3.17
N TYR A 166 1.28 -3.16 -2.98
CA TYR A 166 2.24 -3.73 -3.92
C TYR A 166 1.59 -4.20 -5.22
N THR A 167 0.46 -4.94 -5.13
CA THR A 167 -0.17 -5.61 -6.28
C THR A 167 -1.41 -4.92 -6.82
N ARG A 168 -2.08 -4.07 -6.05
CA ARG A 168 -3.44 -3.54 -6.21
C ARG A 168 -4.57 -4.54 -5.91
N ALA A 169 -4.29 -5.78 -5.49
CA ALA A 169 -5.33 -6.71 -5.06
C ALA A 169 -6.19 -6.10 -3.94
N GLY A 170 -7.51 -6.11 -4.11
CA GLY A 170 -8.45 -5.49 -3.18
C GLY A 170 -8.81 -4.03 -3.46
N MET A 171 -8.17 -3.36 -4.45
CA MET A 171 -8.48 -1.97 -4.83
C MET A 171 -9.64 -1.84 -5.82
N GLY A 172 -10.03 -2.93 -6.46
CA GLY A 172 -11.07 -2.90 -7.49
C GLY A 172 -12.47 -2.76 -6.90
N ARG A 173 -13.48 -2.81 -7.77
CA ARG A 173 -14.88 -2.50 -7.46
C ARG A 173 -15.46 -3.24 -6.25
N CYS A 174 -15.05 -4.50 -6.01
CA CYS A 174 -15.56 -5.29 -4.88
C CYS A 174 -14.85 -4.99 -3.55
N GLN A 175 -13.82 -4.12 -3.53
CA GLN A 175 -13.06 -3.72 -2.34
C GLN A 175 -12.62 -4.91 -1.48
N GLY A 176 -12.09 -5.95 -2.13
CA GLY A 176 -11.56 -7.15 -1.46
C GLY A 176 -12.61 -8.24 -1.16
N GLY A 177 -13.89 -8.01 -1.48
CA GLY A 177 -14.97 -8.94 -1.13
C GLY A 177 -14.77 -10.39 -1.61
N PHE A 178 -14.03 -10.60 -2.70
CA PHE A 178 -13.73 -11.94 -3.22
C PHE A 178 -12.30 -12.39 -2.96
N CYS A 179 -11.32 -11.47 -3.07
CA CYS A 179 -9.91 -11.86 -3.03
C CYS A 179 -9.32 -11.93 -1.60
N THR A 180 -9.88 -11.24 -0.62
CA THR A 180 -9.32 -11.15 0.74
C THR A 180 -9.05 -12.53 1.35
N TYR A 181 -10.04 -13.44 1.33
CA TYR A 181 -9.86 -14.76 1.92
C TYR A 181 -8.78 -15.59 1.20
N ARG A 182 -8.74 -15.51 -0.14
CA ARG A 182 -7.69 -16.16 -0.93
C ARG A 182 -6.31 -15.62 -0.60
N ILE A 183 -6.19 -14.29 -0.42
CA ILE A 183 -4.93 -13.66 -0.01
C ILE A 183 -4.51 -14.14 1.38
N LEU A 184 -5.43 -14.22 2.35
CA LEU A 184 -5.14 -14.78 3.68
C LEU A 184 -4.59 -16.22 3.60
N GLN A 185 -5.19 -17.07 2.76
CA GLN A 185 -4.71 -18.43 2.54
C GLN A 185 -3.28 -18.46 1.95
N LEU A 186 -2.98 -17.56 1.02
CA LEU A 186 -1.65 -17.44 0.42
C LEU A 186 -0.62 -16.94 1.44
N VAL A 187 -0.96 -15.94 2.24
CA VAL A 187 -0.08 -15.48 3.34
C VAL A 187 0.19 -16.61 4.31
N ALA A 188 -0.84 -17.31 4.78
CA ALA A 188 -0.68 -18.45 5.69
C ALA A 188 0.20 -19.55 5.08
N ARG A 189 0.01 -19.87 3.81
CA ARG A 189 0.80 -20.88 3.09
C ARG A 189 2.28 -20.50 2.98
N GLU A 190 2.56 -19.25 2.59
CA GLU A 190 3.94 -18.81 2.33
C GLU A 190 4.72 -18.50 3.62
N THR A 191 4.03 -18.10 4.70
CA THR A 191 4.67 -17.68 5.97
C THR A 191 4.55 -18.69 7.09
N GLY A 192 3.64 -19.67 6.99
CA GLY A 192 3.38 -20.65 8.05
C GLY A 192 2.56 -20.12 9.23
N VAL A 193 2.10 -18.87 9.20
CA VAL A 193 1.29 -18.30 10.30
C VAL A 193 -0.17 -18.73 10.20
N SER A 194 -0.90 -18.70 11.32
CA SER A 194 -2.33 -19.02 11.31
C SER A 194 -3.14 -17.91 10.61
N LEU A 195 -4.28 -18.28 10.03
CA LEU A 195 -5.17 -17.32 9.37
C LEU A 195 -5.64 -16.21 10.31
N GLU A 196 -5.84 -16.55 11.59
CA GLU A 196 -6.32 -15.65 12.63
C GLU A 196 -5.30 -14.58 13.02
N SER A 197 -4.00 -14.87 12.82
CA SER A 197 -2.91 -13.92 13.14
C SER A 197 -2.59 -12.93 12.02
N ILE A 198 -3.17 -13.13 10.82
CA ILE A 198 -2.91 -12.23 9.69
C ILE A 198 -3.71 -10.94 9.86
N THR A 199 -3.02 -9.82 9.77
CA THR A 199 -3.60 -8.50 9.99
C THR A 199 -3.89 -7.76 8.68
N LYS A 200 -4.80 -6.81 8.74
CA LYS A 200 -5.06 -5.91 7.62
C LYS A 200 -3.88 -4.92 7.43
N HIS A 201 -3.44 -4.26 8.48
CA HIS A 201 -2.39 -3.22 8.44
C HIS A 201 -1.46 -3.23 9.66
N GLY A 202 -1.55 -4.22 10.55
CA GLY A 202 -0.73 -4.35 11.75
C GLY A 202 -1.55 -4.87 12.95
N PRO A 203 -0.95 -4.99 14.13
CA PRO A 203 -1.59 -5.52 15.33
C PRO A 203 -2.92 -4.82 15.63
N GLY A 204 -3.95 -5.60 16.01
CA GLY A 204 -5.29 -5.09 16.30
C GLY A 204 -6.19 -4.94 15.08
N SER A 205 -5.71 -5.32 13.88
CA SER A 205 -6.49 -5.29 12.63
C SER A 205 -6.69 -6.68 12.02
N GLU A 206 -6.77 -7.70 12.87
CA GLU A 206 -7.06 -9.08 12.48
C GLU A 206 -8.49 -9.19 11.94
N LEU A 207 -8.66 -9.87 10.81
CA LEU A 207 -9.98 -10.05 10.18
C LEU A 207 -10.73 -11.26 10.70
N LEU A 208 -10.01 -12.27 11.19
CA LEU A 208 -10.59 -13.52 11.67
C LEU A 208 -10.38 -13.63 13.19
N ARG A 209 -11.47 -13.92 13.90
CA ARG A 209 -11.45 -14.08 15.37
C ARG A 209 -11.26 -15.52 15.82
N GLY A 210 -11.35 -16.49 14.90
CA GLY A 210 -11.24 -17.91 15.19
C GLY A 210 -12.15 -18.74 14.31
N LYS A 211 -12.15 -20.05 14.57
CA LYS A 211 -13.00 -21.01 13.86
C LYS A 211 -14.38 -21.07 14.53
N ILE A 212 -15.43 -21.19 13.72
CA ILE A 212 -16.76 -21.54 14.24
C ILE A 212 -16.69 -22.99 14.65
N THR A 213 -16.51 -23.25 15.95
CA THR A 213 -16.70 -24.59 16.52
C THR A 213 -18.19 -24.78 16.79
N ARG A 214 -18.79 -25.89 16.33
CA ARG A 214 -20.12 -26.28 16.81
C ARG A 214 -20.05 -26.42 18.32
N ALA A 215 -20.72 -25.56 19.05
CA ALA A 215 -20.92 -25.75 20.46
C ALA A 215 -21.67 -27.09 20.69
N GLY A 216 -21.02 -28.07 21.38
CA GLY A 216 -21.68 -29.22 21.94
C GLY A 216 -22.24 -30.27 20.98
N GLY A 217 -21.36 -31.00 20.29
CA GLY A 217 -21.68 -32.40 19.98
C GLY A 217 -21.36 -33.25 21.22
N PRO A 218 -22.17 -34.27 21.58
CA PRO A 218 -21.88 -35.11 22.76
C PRO A 218 -20.53 -35.78 22.58
N THR A 219 -19.70 -35.65 23.60
CA THR A 219 -18.48 -36.45 23.76
C THR A 219 -18.91 -37.90 23.78
N GLY A 220 -18.75 -38.58 22.64
CA GLY A 220 -18.96 -40.03 22.56
C GLY A 220 -18.02 -40.70 23.54
N GLY A 221 -18.59 -41.16 24.64
CA GLY A 221 -17.90 -41.99 25.61
C GLY A 221 -17.35 -43.23 24.93
N ALA A 222 -16.12 -43.51 25.26
CA ALA A 222 -15.47 -44.79 24.98
C ALA A 222 -16.31 -45.95 25.45
N ARG A 223 -16.49 -46.93 24.60
CA ARG A 223 -16.65 -48.33 24.94
C ARG A 223 -15.67 -49.15 24.11
#